data_8a2f961b12fcf93f75c82d7ea1e9134b
#
_entry.id   8a2f961b12fcf93f75c82d7ea1e9134b
#
_cell.length_a   1.000
_cell.length_b   1.000
_cell.length_c   1.000
_cell.angle_alpha   90.00
_cell.angle_beta   90.00
_cell.angle_gamma   90.00
#
_symmetry.space_group_name_H-M   'P 1'
#
loop_
_entity.id
_entity.type
_entity.pdbx_description
1 polymer ?
#
loop_
_entity_poly.entity_id
_entity_poly.type
_entity_poly.pdbx_seq_one_letter_code
_entity_poly.pdbx_strand_id
1 'polypeptide(L)'
;MSDKKHLAIISILVKDRQKNVAAMNKLLTDNGHLIMARLGVNPQKSCVTNCTGLISVAVEGTAEEINGLTKKLDSLYGIVAKVNILTE
;
A
#
# COMPACT_ATOMS: atom_id res chain seq x y z
N MET A 1 -9.66 -20.00 13.58
CA MET A 1 -9.17 -18.72 13.05
C MET A 1 -7.88 -18.33 13.74
N SER A 2 -6.89 -17.88 12.99
CA SER A 2 -5.57 -17.60 13.58
C SER A 2 -5.41 -16.12 13.90
N ASP A 3 -5.00 -15.83 15.15
CA ASP A 3 -4.62 -14.47 15.55
C ASP A 3 -3.14 -14.23 15.34
N LYS A 4 -2.46 -15.15 14.67
CA LYS A 4 -1.02 -15.03 14.42
C LYS A 4 -0.75 -13.81 13.56
N LYS A 5 0.21 -13.00 14.00
CA LYS A 5 0.64 -11.84 13.25
C LYS A 5 1.78 -12.20 12.31
N HIS A 6 1.73 -11.59 11.17
CA HIS A 6 2.71 -11.77 10.11
C HIS A 6 3.37 -10.46 9.77
N LEU A 7 4.57 -10.56 9.21
CA LEU A 7 5.27 -9.41 8.64
C LEU A 7 5.13 -9.51 7.13
N ALA A 8 4.81 -8.39 6.51
CA ALA A 8 4.55 -8.36 5.07
C ALA A 8 4.96 -7.03 4.48
N ILE A 9 5.15 -7.03 3.17
CA ILE A 9 5.37 -5.82 2.38
C ILE A 9 4.22 -5.71 1.38
N ILE A 10 3.54 -4.57 1.40
CA ILE A 10 2.56 -4.23 0.38
C ILE A 10 3.25 -3.31 -0.62
N SER A 11 3.25 -3.72 -1.87
CA SER A 11 3.81 -2.92 -2.96
C SER A 11 2.67 -2.23 -3.69
N ILE A 12 2.77 -0.91 -3.85
CA ILE A 12 1.70 -0.11 -4.42
C ILE A 12 2.23 0.70 -5.59
N LEU A 13 1.53 0.59 -6.72
CA LEU A 13 1.76 1.44 -7.88
C LEU A 13 0.59 2.42 -7.98
N VAL A 14 0.90 3.71 -8.03
CA VAL A 14 -0.10 4.77 -8.14
C VAL A 14 0.02 5.39 -9.53
N LYS A 15 -0.97 5.15 -10.37
CA LYS A 15 -1.04 5.79 -11.69
C LYS A 15 -1.63 7.18 -11.51
N ASP A 16 -1.01 8.19 -12.15
CA ASP A 16 -1.45 9.57 -12.01
C ASP A 16 -1.61 9.95 -10.53
N ARG A 17 -0.49 9.98 -9.81
CA ARG A 17 -0.48 10.17 -8.36
C ARG A 17 -1.16 11.46 -7.90
N GLN A 18 -1.18 12.50 -8.74
CA GLN A 18 -1.81 13.77 -8.39
C GLN A 18 -3.32 13.61 -8.18
N LYS A 19 -3.94 12.68 -8.90
CA LYS A 19 -5.38 12.43 -8.78
C LYS A 19 -5.73 11.36 -7.76
N ASN A 20 -4.86 10.35 -7.61
CA ASN A 20 -5.23 9.13 -6.90
C ASN A 20 -4.62 8.97 -5.52
N VAL A 21 -3.65 9.81 -5.16
CA VAL A 21 -2.91 9.63 -3.91
C VAL A 21 -3.75 9.91 -2.67
N ALA A 22 -4.73 10.80 -2.77
CA ALA A 22 -5.52 11.19 -1.58
C ALA A 22 -6.33 10.03 -1.01
N ALA A 23 -6.98 9.26 -1.87
CA ALA A 23 -7.78 8.10 -1.43
C ALA A 23 -6.87 7.02 -0.84
N MET A 24 -5.71 6.79 -1.45
CA MET A 24 -4.73 5.84 -0.94
C MET A 24 -4.22 6.27 0.44
N ASN A 25 -3.85 7.54 0.59
CA ASN A 25 -3.35 8.04 1.88
C ASN A 25 -4.39 7.92 2.97
N LYS A 26 -5.66 8.14 2.66
CA LYS A 26 -6.74 7.98 3.64
C LYS A 26 -6.83 6.54 4.12
N LEU A 27 -6.78 5.56 3.22
CA LEU A 27 -6.78 4.16 3.59
C LEU A 27 -5.58 3.78 4.47
N LEU A 28 -4.40 4.26 4.12
CA LEU A 28 -3.21 3.98 4.90
C LEU A 28 -3.29 4.61 6.29
N THR A 29 -3.79 5.84 6.38
CA THR A 29 -3.96 6.51 7.67
C THR A 29 -4.99 5.78 8.53
N ASP A 30 -6.11 5.38 7.95
CA ASP A 30 -7.17 4.68 8.68
C ASP A 30 -6.70 3.31 9.20
N ASN A 31 -5.67 2.74 8.58
CA ASN A 31 -5.09 1.46 8.97
C ASN A 31 -3.68 1.60 9.53
N GLY A 32 -3.36 2.78 10.06
CA GLY A 32 -2.02 3.09 10.57
C GLY A 32 -1.52 2.13 11.64
N HIS A 33 -2.42 1.51 12.39
CA HIS A 33 -2.04 0.55 13.42
C HIS A 33 -1.38 -0.72 12.87
N LEU A 34 -1.54 -0.99 11.58
CA LEU A 34 -0.88 -2.12 10.91
C LEU A 34 0.47 -1.71 10.32
N ILE A 35 0.71 -0.42 10.12
CA ILE A 35 1.83 0.05 9.31
C ILE A 35 3.02 0.37 10.21
N MET A 36 4.17 -0.26 9.90
CA MET A 36 5.43 -0.01 10.59
C MET A 36 6.23 1.08 9.91
N ALA A 37 6.21 1.11 8.59
CA ALA A 37 6.97 2.08 7.81
C ALA A 37 6.43 2.11 6.38
N ARG A 38 6.67 3.22 5.69
CA ARG A 38 6.39 3.31 4.26
C ARG A 38 7.50 4.09 3.58
N LEU A 39 7.82 3.68 2.35
CA LEU A 39 8.81 4.34 1.52
C LEU A 39 8.19 4.62 0.16
N GLY A 40 8.10 5.90 -0.18
CA GLY A 40 7.63 6.30 -1.49
C GLY A 40 8.78 6.76 -2.35
N VAL A 41 8.75 6.41 -3.63
CA VAL A 41 9.73 6.87 -4.59
C VAL A 41 9.02 7.42 -5.82
N ASN A 42 9.67 8.36 -6.49
CA ASN A 42 9.18 8.89 -7.74
C ASN A 42 10.04 8.32 -8.87
N PRO A 43 9.55 7.28 -9.57
CA PRO A 43 10.34 6.67 -10.64
C PRO A 43 10.55 7.58 -11.84
N GLN A 44 9.76 8.65 -11.94
CA GLN A 44 9.85 9.60 -13.07
C GLN A 44 10.25 10.97 -12.54
N LYS A 45 11.53 11.16 -12.28
CA LYS A 45 12.04 12.35 -11.59
C LYS A 45 11.67 13.68 -12.24
N SER A 46 11.58 13.70 -13.55
CA SER A 46 11.26 14.92 -14.31
C SER A 46 9.79 15.01 -14.69
N CYS A 47 8.96 14.16 -14.13
CA CYS A 47 7.54 14.11 -14.50
C CYS A 47 6.79 15.33 -13.98
N VAL A 48 5.94 15.91 -14.84
CA VAL A 48 5.09 17.05 -14.50
C VAL A 48 3.61 16.64 -14.44
N THR A 49 3.17 15.77 -15.35
CA THR A 49 1.77 15.32 -15.40
C THR A 49 1.70 13.81 -15.52
N ASN A 50 0.61 13.22 -15.05
CA ASN A 50 0.37 11.77 -15.07
C ASN A 50 1.51 10.98 -14.43
N CYS A 51 2.02 11.51 -13.33
CA CYS A 51 3.20 10.93 -12.68
C CYS A 51 2.85 9.65 -11.95
N THR A 52 3.71 8.64 -12.13
CA THR A 52 3.57 7.36 -11.42
C THR A 52 4.25 7.43 -10.07
N GLY A 53 3.60 6.92 -9.04
CA GLY A 53 4.20 6.76 -7.72
C GLY A 53 4.41 5.29 -7.43
N LEU A 54 5.49 4.97 -6.74
CA LEU A 54 5.78 3.62 -6.28
C LEU A 54 6.01 3.67 -4.78
N ILE A 55 5.25 2.87 -4.03
CA ILE A 55 5.28 2.91 -2.58
C ILE A 55 5.42 1.49 -2.04
N SER A 56 6.29 1.35 -1.06
CA SER A 56 6.47 0.09 -0.33
C SER A 56 6.05 0.33 1.11
N VAL A 57 5.17 -0.52 1.63
CA VAL A 57 4.61 -0.39 2.98
C VAL A 57 4.90 -1.64 3.77
N ALA A 58 5.65 -1.50 4.85
CA ALA A 58 5.91 -2.60 5.76
C ALA A 58 4.79 -2.67 6.80
N VAL A 59 4.17 -3.83 6.93
CA VAL A 59 3.02 -4.03 7.80
C VAL A 59 3.18 -5.24 8.69
N GLU A 60 2.53 -5.17 9.85
CA GLU A 60 2.40 -6.30 10.76
C GLU A 60 0.93 -6.44 11.14
N GLY A 61 0.40 -7.64 11.02
CA GLY A 61 -0.99 -7.92 11.37
C GLY A 61 -1.35 -9.36 11.07
N THR A 62 -2.60 -9.71 11.31
CA THR A 62 -3.08 -11.03 10.91
C THR A 62 -3.13 -11.11 9.39
N ALA A 63 -3.12 -12.32 8.86
CA ALA A 63 -3.25 -12.52 7.41
C ALA A 63 -4.53 -11.86 6.89
N GLU A 64 -5.62 -11.97 7.64
CA GLU A 64 -6.89 -11.37 7.27
C GLU A 64 -6.81 -9.84 7.19
N GLU A 65 -6.18 -9.22 8.18
CA GLU A 65 -6.01 -7.76 8.20
C GLU A 65 -5.15 -7.27 7.03
N ILE A 66 -4.03 -7.96 6.81
CA ILE A 66 -3.09 -7.59 5.74
C ILE A 66 -3.74 -7.75 4.36
N ASN A 67 -4.38 -8.90 4.13
CA ASN A 67 -5.04 -9.14 2.84
C ASN A 67 -6.23 -8.21 2.63
N GLY A 68 -6.96 -7.89 3.70
CA GLY A 68 -8.06 -6.95 3.65
C GLY A 68 -7.62 -5.56 3.23
N LEU A 69 -6.54 -5.07 3.84
CA LEU A 69 -6.00 -3.76 3.48
C LEU A 69 -5.51 -3.74 2.02
N THR A 70 -4.77 -4.78 1.62
CA THR A 70 -4.26 -4.90 0.26
C THR A 70 -5.40 -4.86 -0.76
N LYS A 71 -6.47 -5.61 -0.48
CA LYS A 71 -7.62 -5.68 -1.37
C LYS A 71 -8.31 -4.33 -1.50
N LYS A 72 -8.46 -3.61 -0.40
CA LYS A 72 -9.05 -2.27 -0.43
C LYS A 72 -8.20 -1.30 -1.25
N LEU A 73 -6.88 -1.36 -1.07
CA LEU A 73 -5.96 -0.53 -1.86
C LEU A 73 -6.06 -0.86 -3.35
N ASP A 74 -6.05 -2.14 -3.69
CA ASP A 74 -6.09 -2.58 -5.08
C ASP A 74 -7.42 -2.23 -5.77
N SER A 75 -8.47 -2.02 -5.00
CA SER A 75 -9.78 -1.65 -5.53
C SER A 75 -9.90 -0.17 -5.87
N LEU A 76 -8.96 0.65 -5.43
CA LEU A 76 -8.99 2.08 -5.73
C LEU A 76 -8.62 2.34 -7.18
N TYR A 77 -9.32 3.31 -7.79
CA TYR A 77 -9.03 3.69 -9.17
C TYR A 77 -7.58 4.16 -9.31
N GLY A 78 -6.88 3.66 -10.31
CA GLY A 78 -5.50 4.04 -10.59
C GLY A 78 -4.47 3.48 -9.64
N ILE A 79 -4.86 2.55 -8.76
CA ILE A 79 -3.96 1.93 -7.79
C ILE A 79 -3.85 0.44 -8.09
N VAL A 80 -2.62 -0.06 -8.07
CA VAL A 80 -2.34 -1.49 -8.09
C VAL A 80 -1.61 -1.82 -6.80
N ALA A 81 -2.14 -2.76 -6.03
CA ALA A 81 -1.52 -3.17 -4.78
C ALA A 81 -1.36 -4.68 -4.74
N LYS A 82 -0.20 -5.12 -4.33
CA LYS A 82 0.12 -6.53 -4.16
C LYS A 82 0.87 -6.70 -2.85
N VAL A 83 0.74 -7.87 -2.24
CA VAL A 83 1.36 -8.12 -0.95
C VAL A 83 2.18 -9.38 -0.98
N ASN A 84 3.31 -9.35 -0.29
CA ASN A 84 4.11 -10.52 0.04
C ASN A 84 4.11 -10.68 1.55
N ILE A 85 3.49 -11.75 2.03
CA ILE A 85 3.56 -12.12 3.45
C ILE A 85 4.83 -12.94 3.62
N LEU A 86 5.75 -12.45 4.46
CA LEU A 86 7.09 -13.00 4.56
C LEU A 86 7.27 -13.99 5.69
N THR A 87 6.44 -13.92 6.71
CA THR A 87 6.50 -14.85 7.86
C THR A 87 5.41 -15.89 7.75
N GLU A 88 5.69 -17.05 8.30
CA GLU A 88 4.72 -18.16 8.33
C GLU A 88 3.75 -18.07 9.49
#